data_2a764ae187908da1ac8f8eb20d82614c
#
_entry.id   2a764ae187908da1ac8f8eb20d82614c
#
_cell.length_a   1.000
_cell.length_b   1.000
_cell.length_c   1.000
_cell.angle_alpha   90.00
_cell.angle_beta   90.00
_cell.angle_gamma   90.00
#
_symmetry.space_group_name_H-M   'P 1'
#
loop_
_entity.id
_entity.type
_entity.pdbx_description
1 polymer ?
#
loop_
_entity_poly.entity_id
_entity_poly.type
_entity_poly.pdbx_seq_one_letter_code
_entity_poly.pdbx_strand_id
1 'polypeptide(L)'
;MLTERQEFAPERDAEIFSAVPAAPAVFSLRSADAHAEPYVSKTANLRRRLQRLLGPIEERTKKLNLRNRVRLIEYTPTSSEFESGFVLYKVLRSIFPQSYSHRLRFRFAPL
;
A
#
# COMPACT_ATOMS: atom_id res chain seq x y z
N MET A 1 -4.54 -12.96 3.41
CA MET A 1 -5.20 -11.79 3.93
C MET A 1 -5.49 -10.73 2.92
N LEU A 2 -4.52 -10.26 2.17
CA LEU A 2 -4.80 -9.40 1.02
C LEU A 2 -5.18 -10.31 -0.14
N THR A 3 -6.31 -10.01 -0.78
CA THR A 3 -6.96 -10.92 -1.71
C THR A 3 -6.56 -10.71 -3.15
N GLU A 4 -6.09 -9.51 -3.50
CA GLU A 4 -5.73 -9.17 -4.87
C GLU A 4 -4.24 -8.89 -4.99
N ARG A 5 -3.67 -9.22 -6.13
CA ARG A 5 -2.24 -9.00 -6.40
C ARG A 5 -2.08 -8.35 -7.76
N GLN A 6 -1.16 -7.41 -7.86
CA GLN A 6 -0.83 -6.74 -9.10
C GLN A 6 0.67 -6.50 -9.15
N GLU A 7 1.34 -7.04 -10.18
CA GLU A 7 2.75 -6.73 -10.39
C GLU A 7 2.89 -5.28 -10.83
N PHE A 8 3.92 -4.61 -10.35
CA PHE A 8 4.16 -3.21 -10.69
C PHE A 8 5.44 -3.06 -11.49
N ALA A 9 5.36 -2.27 -12.56
CA ALA A 9 6.50 -1.83 -13.35
C ALA A 9 6.26 -0.36 -13.73
N PRO A 10 7.24 0.53 -13.53
CA PRO A 10 7.05 1.95 -13.81
C PRO A 10 6.62 2.25 -15.23
N GLU A 11 7.10 1.51 -16.21
CA GLU A 11 6.77 1.72 -17.61
C GLU A 11 5.33 1.34 -17.95
N ARG A 12 4.63 0.64 -17.05
CA ARG A 12 3.24 0.22 -17.24
C ARG A 12 2.33 0.84 -16.20
N ASP A 13 2.74 1.92 -15.58
CA ASP A 13 2.04 2.51 -14.44
C ASP A 13 0.59 2.89 -14.75
N ALA A 14 0.32 3.50 -15.90
CA ALA A 14 -1.04 3.92 -16.26
C ALA A 14 -1.98 2.72 -16.36
N GLU A 15 -1.52 1.64 -16.94
CA GLU A 15 -2.29 0.41 -17.07
C GLU A 15 -2.58 -0.19 -15.69
N ILE A 16 -1.58 -0.22 -14.82
CA ILE A 16 -1.70 -0.77 -13.48
C ILE A 16 -2.66 0.06 -12.65
N PHE A 17 -2.53 1.39 -12.67
CA PHE A 17 -3.43 2.26 -11.91
C PHE A 17 -4.87 2.13 -12.38
N SER A 18 -5.10 1.90 -13.67
CA SER A 18 -6.44 1.67 -14.19
C SER A 18 -7.04 0.34 -13.76
N ALA A 19 -6.19 -0.63 -13.45
CA ALA A 19 -6.64 -1.96 -13.04
C ALA A 19 -7.06 -2.02 -11.57
N VAL A 20 -6.59 -1.10 -10.72
CA VAL A 20 -6.97 -1.10 -9.31
C VAL A 20 -8.21 -0.24 -9.08
N PRO A 21 -9.05 -0.58 -8.08
CA PRO A 21 -10.27 0.18 -7.84
C PRO A 21 -10.01 1.54 -7.21
N ALA A 22 -10.83 2.53 -7.56
CA ALA A 22 -10.86 3.84 -6.90
C ALA A 22 -11.81 3.76 -5.70
N ALA A 23 -11.43 2.96 -4.72
CA ALA A 23 -12.29 2.63 -3.58
C ALA A 23 -11.45 2.43 -2.32
N PRO A 24 -12.09 2.44 -1.13
CA PRO A 24 -11.38 2.15 0.11
C PRO A 24 -10.73 0.77 0.06
N ALA A 25 -9.52 0.67 0.60
CA ALA A 25 -8.78 -0.58 0.60
C ALA A 25 -7.67 -0.57 1.64
N VAL A 26 -7.22 -1.76 1.98
CA VAL A 26 -5.94 -1.98 2.67
C VAL A 26 -4.98 -2.55 1.64
N PHE A 27 -3.74 -2.09 1.63
CA PHE A 27 -2.78 -2.48 0.61
C PHE A 27 -1.39 -2.68 1.19
N SER A 28 -0.58 -3.43 0.46
CA SER A 28 0.81 -3.69 0.78
C SER A 28 1.65 -3.48 -0.49
N LEU A 29 2.78 -2.81 -0.34
CA LEU A 29 3.75 -2.62 -1.42
C LEU A 29 5.02 -3.39 -1.06
N ARG A 30 5.41 -4.31 -1.95
CA ARG A 30 6.60 -5.13 -1.74
C ARG A 30 7.64 -4.85 -2.81
N SER A 31 8.92 -4.83 -2.39
CA SER A 31 10.02 -4.71 -3.32
C SER A 31 10.48 -6.09 -3.79
N ALA A 32 11.44 -6.09 -4.73
CA ALA A 32 12.07 -7.34 -5.16
C ALA A 32 12.96 -7.95 -4.07
N ASP A 33 13.36 -7.16 -3.08
CA ASP A 33 14.19 -7.63 -1.97
C ASP A 33 13.31 -8.35 -0.95
N ALA A 34 13.51 -9.66 -0.82
CA ALA A 34 12.74 -10.49 0.10
C ALA A 34 12.97 -10.13 1.57
N HIS A 35 14.08 -9.46 1.89
CA HIS A 35 14.40 -9.05 3.26
C HIS A 35 13.83 -7.68 3.61
N ALA A 36 13.36 -6.91 2.65
CA ALA A 36 12.79 -5.61 2.90
C ALA A 36 11.38 -5.77 3.48
N GLU A 37 11.04 -4.95 4.47
CA GLU A 37 9.69 -4.94 5.04
C GLU A 37 8.70 -4.35 4.04
N PRO A 38 7.50 -4.93 3.92
CA PRO A 38 6.48 -4.34 3.07
C PRO A 38 5.93 -3.05 3.66
N TYR A 39 5.57 -2.12 2.78
CA TYR A 39 4.82 -0.92 3.17
C TYR A 39 3.34 -1.31 3.22
N VAL A 40 2.72 -1.18 4.39
CA VAL A 40 1.32 -1.58 4.58
C VAL A 40 0.53 -0.39 5.10
N SER A 41 -0.61 -0.11 4.48
CA SER A 41 -1.45 1.01 4.90
C SER A 41 -2.90 0.81 4.46
N LYS A 42 -3.78 1.70 4.92
CA LYS A 42 -5.15 1.79 4.44
C LYS A 42 -5.34 3.10 3.70
N THR A 43 -6.36 3.15 2.86
CA THR A 43 -6.69 4.36 2.10
C THR A 43 -8.18 4.42 1.81
N ALA A 44 -8.69 5.62 1.64
CA ALA A 44 -10.07 5.84 1.20
C ALA A 44 -10.23 5.68 -0.31
N ASN A 45 -9.13 5.76 -1.08
CA ASN A 45 -9.14 5.60 -2.53
C ASN A 45 -7.81 4.99 -2.97
N LEU A 46 -7.85 3.70 -3.26
CA LEU A 46 -6.64 2.95 -3.58
C LEU A 46 -5.93 3.47 -4.83
N ARG A 47 -6.69 3.68 -5.92
CA ARG A 47 -6.10 4.17 -7.17
C ARG A 47 -5.37 5.50 -6.97
N ARG A 48 -6.03 6.43 -6.31
CA ARG A 48 -5.46 7.75 -6.07
C ARG A 48 -4.20 7.65 -5.19
N ARG A 49 -4.26 6.82 -4.15
CA ARG A 49 -3.12 6.63 -3.26
C ARG A 49 -1.93 6.04 -3.99
N LEU A 50 -2.16 5.03 -4.82
CA LEU A 50 -1.08 4.42 -5.59
C LEU A 50 -0.51 5.38 -6.63
N GLN A 51 -1.35 6.20 -7.26
CA GLN A 51 -0.86 7.24 -8.18
C GLN A 51 0.07 8.23 -7.48
N ARG A 52 -0.21 8.57 -6.23
CA ARG A 52 0.64 9.47 -5.46
C ARG A 52 1.95 8.82 -5.02
N LEU A 53 1.89 7.55 -4.63
CA LEU A 53 3.06 6.84 -4.12
C LEU A 53 3.95 6.30 -5.23
N LEU A 54 3.37 5.84 -6.31
CA LEU A 54 4.06 5.13 -7.38
C LEU A 54 4.06 5.87 -8.72
N GLY A 55 3.44 7.04 -8.77
CA GLY A 55 3.44 7.85 -9.99
C GLY A 55 4.81 8.46 -10.29
N PRO A 56 4.91 9.19 -11.40
CA PRO A 56 6.18 9.81 -11.78
C PRO A 56 6.74 10.68 -10.67
N ILE A 57 8.05 10.56 -10.43
CA ILE A 57 8.72 11.25 -9.33
C ILE A 57 9.08 12.66 -9.79
N GLU A 58 8.63 13.66 -9.04
CA GLU A 58 9.08 15.03 -9.23
C GLU A 58 10.40 15.24 -8.47
N GLU A 59 11.24 16.12 -8.97
CA GLU A 59 12.55 16.38 -8.37
C GLU A 59 12.49 16.73 -6.89
N ARG A 60 11.37 17.30 -6.44
CA ARG A 60 11.19 17.72 -5.06
C ARG A 60 10.87 16.60 -4.10
N THR A 61 10.42 15.46 -4.60
CA THR A 61 10.03 14.34 -3.76
C THR A 61 11.13 13.28 -3.73
N LYS A 62 12.12 13.51 -2.88
CA LYS A 62 13.25 12.59 -2.78
C LYS A 62 13.07 11.51 -1.70
N LYS A 63 11.99 11.59 -0.91
CA LYS A 63 11.92 10.82 0.33
C LYS A 63 11.75 9.32 0.16
N LEU A 64 10.87 8.88 -0.69
CA LEU A 64 10.63 7.45 -0.87
C LEU A 64 10.57 7.14 -2.34
N ASN A 65 11.58 6.52 -2.86
CA ASN A 65 11.61 6.14 -4.26
C ASN A 65 10.87 4.81 -4.45
N LEU A 66 9.60 4.78 -4.05
CA LEU A 66 8.79 3.56 -4.15
C LEU A 66 8.58 3.16 -5.60
N ARG A 67 8.46 4.12 -6.49
CA ARG A 67 8.26 3.84 -7.91
C ARG A 67 9.32 2.89 -8.48
N ASN A 68 10.56 3.06 -8.09
CA ASN A 68 11.66 2.23 -8.59
C ASN A 68 11.91 0.99 -7.75
N ARG A 69 11.33 0.91 -6.54
CA ARG A 69 11.55 -0.22 -5.63
C ARG A 69 10.43 -1.23 -5.65
N VAL A 70 9.19 -0.76 -5.74
CA VAL A 70 8.02 -1.64 -5.65
C VAL A 70 7.92 -2.51 -6.89
N ARG A 71 7.67 -3.79 -6.67
CA ARG A 71 7.45 -4.77 -7.74
C ARG A 71 6.14 -5.52 -7.60
N LEU A 72 5.53 -5.46 -6.42
CA LEU A 72 4.28 -6.16 -6.16
C LEU A 72 3.37 -5.30 -5.30
N ILE A 73 2.12 -5.17 -5.75
CA ILE A 73 1.05 -4.50 -5.01
C ILE A 73 0.05 -5.58 -4.61
N GLU A 74 -0.23 -5.68 -3.31
CA GLU A 74 -1.29 -6.56 -2.81
C GLU A 74 -2.33 -5.70 -2.11
N TYR A 75 -3.62 -6.01 -2.29
CA TYR A 75 -4.65 -5.21 -1.66
C TYR A 75 -5.93 -6.00 -1.44
N THR A 76 -6.76 -5.48 -0.55
CA THR A 76 -8.12 -5.97 -0.31
C THR A 76 -9.05 -4.76 -0.30
N PRO A 77 -10.01 -4.66 -1.23
CA PRO A 77 -11.01 -3.60 -1.19
C PRO A 77 -11.88 -3.73 0.07
N THR A 78 -12.27 -2.60 0.62
CA THR A 78 -13.11 -2.56 1.82
C THR A 78 -14.31 -1.66 1.56
N SER A 79 -15.38 -1.82 2.38
CA SER A 79 -16.62 -1.06 2.19
C SER A 79 -16.64 0.23 3.00
N SER A 80 -15.74 0.38 4.00
CA SER A 80 -15.74 1.53 4.88
C SER A 80 -14.40 1.71 5.54
N GLU A 81 -14.18 2.88 6.17
CA GLU A 81 -12.97 3.10 6.95
C GLU A 81 -12.88 2.21 8.17
N PHE A 82 -14.03 1.88 8.77
CA PHE A 82 -14.05 0.95 9.89
C PHE A 82 -13.55 -0.42 9.46
N GLU A 83 -14.04 -0.94 8.34
CA GLU A 83 -13.57 -2.21 7.80
C GLU A 83 -12.10 -2.15 7.41
N SER A 84 -11.66 -1.03 6.81
CA SER A 84 -10.24 -0.83 6.48
C SER A 84 -9.37 -0.92 7.71
N GLY A 85 -9.77 -0.30 8.81
CA GLY A 85 -9.03 -0.36 10.06
C GLY A 85 -8.93 -1.77 10.61
N PHE A 86 -10.02 -2.52 10.56
CA PHE A 86 -10.07 -3.90 11.03
C PHE A 86 -9.16 -4.80 10.17
N VAL A 87 -9.23 -4.67 8.86
CA VAL A 87 -8.39 -5.45 7.95
C VAL A 87 -6.92 -5.08 8.13
N LEU A 88 -6.62 -3.80 8.27
CA LEU A 88 -5.24 -3.34 8.51
C LEU A 88 -4.68 -3.97 9.79
N TYR A 89 -5.48 -3.99 10.85
CA TYR A 89 -5.07 -4.63 12.10
C TYR A 89 -4.71 -6.09 11.88
N LYS A 90 -5.54 -6.83 11.16
CA LYS A 90 -5.28 -8.25 10.89
C LYS A 90 -4.02 -8.45 10.05
N VAL A 91 -3.83 -7.63 9.03
CA VAL A 91 -2.66 -7.72 8.16
C VAL A 91 -1.38 -7.43 8.94
N LEU A 92 -1.38 -6.34 9.73
CA LEU A 92 -0.20 -5.98 10.50
C LEU A 92 0.13 -7.02 11.56
N ARG A 93 -0.89 -7.58 12.19
CA ARG A 93 -0.68 -8.64 13.17
C ARG A 93 -0.09 -9.89 12.53
N SER A 94 -0.48 -10.20 11.31
CA SER A 94 0.04 -11.34 10.57
C SER A 94 1.49 -11.14 10.12
N ILE A 95 1.82 -9.94 9.63
CA ILE A 95 3.14 -9.64 9.07
C ILE A 95 4.14 -9.26 10.16
N PHE A 96 3.67 -8.51 11.17
CA PHE A 96 4.51 -7.97 12.24
C PHE A 96 3.96 -8.35 13.61
N PRO A 97 3.99 -9.64 13.98
CA PRO A 97 3.31 -10.10 15.20
C PRO A 97 3.80 -9.47 16.50
N GLN A 98 5.03 -8.97 16.53
CA GLN A 98 5.60 -8.37 17.72
C GLN A 98 5.56 -6.85 17.75
N SER A 99 5.29 -6.20 16.62
CA SER A 99 5.35 -4.75 16.52
C SER A 99 4.10 -4.13 15.91
N TYR A 100 3.02 -4.92 15.75
CA TYR A 100 1.84 -4.44 15.04
C TYR A 100 1.17 -3.24 15.71
N SER A 101 1.15 -3.17 17.03
CA SER A 101 0.51 -2.06 17.73
C SER A 101 1.26 -0.74 17.52
N HIS A 102 2.59 -0.79 17.48
CA HIS A 102 3.39 0.38 17.16
C HIS A 102 3.12 0.85 15.73
N ARG A 103 3.03 -0.08 14.78
CA ARG A 103 2.75 0.25 13.38
C ARG A 103 1.35 0.80 13.18
N LEU A 104 0.37 0.31 13.95
CA LEU A 104 -0.98 0.86 13.95
C LEU A 104 -0.99 2.31 14.40
N ARG A 105 -0.23 2.64 15.44
CA ARG A 105 -0.14 4.02 15.92
C ARG A 105 0.34 4.97 14.82
N PHE A 106 1.34 4.57 14.06
CA PHE A 106 1.83 5.37 12.95
C PHE A 106 0.80 5.51 11.84
N ARG A 107 0.09 4.43 11.50
CA ARG A 107 -0.86 4.43 10.39
C ARG A 107 -2.12 5.21 10.68
N PHE A 108 -2.52 5.30 11.95
CA PHE A 108 -3.71 6.03 12.36
C PHE A 108 -3.44 7.43 12.89
N ALA A 109 -2.17 7.80 13.07
CA ALA A 109 -1.85 9.14 13.54
C ALA A 109 -2.28 10.18 12.50
N PRO A 110 -2.89 11.30 12.93
CA PRO A 110 -3.21 12.37 11.99
C PRO A 110 -1.93 12.98 11.43
N LEU A 111 -1.98 13.28 10.16
CA LEU A 111 -0.85 13.88 9.48
C LEU A 111 -0.97 15.39 9.49
#